data_e0f91544465eff9c28aca8d6f9caece0
#
_entry.id   e0f91544465eff9c28aca8d6f9caece0
#
_cell.length_a   1.000
_cell.length_b   1.000
_cell.length_c   1.000
_cell.angle_alpha   90.00
_cell.angle_beta   90.00
_cell.angle_gamma   90.00
#
_symmetry.space_group_name_H-M   'P 1'
#
loop_
_entity.id
_entity.type
_entity.pdbx_description
1 polymer ?
#
loop_
_entity_poly.entity_id
_entity_poly.type
_entity_poly.pdbx_seq_one_letter_code
_entity_poly.pdbx_strand_id
1 'polypeptide(L)'
;MRKLFTSESVTEGHPDKVCDRISDAVLDAVLAVDPNGRVACETCCTTDTVFIAGEITSKVDVNIVGIARRVLRDIGYTGGASGFNANTCKIEVAVHKQSPDIAMGTGDDVGGAGDQGMMFGYACSETEQLMPLPIMLAHQMAYRLTQRRKDGTIPFILPDGKTQVTVEYGEDGMPSRIDTIVISTQHYENATEEQLLESLTENVITPILKYAKHFAGVYGGDLDIDTYSLYVNPTGRFVQGGPAADTGLTGRKIIVDTYGGYAPHGGGAFSGKDPTKVDRSAAYMARYIAKNIVDAGICSRCQVQLAYAIGVAEPVSVRIDTFGGADEEKLVKAVRQCFGLTPNQIIEHFDLRRPIYEQTSAYGHFGCVTGIIPPWEKTDMDEQLWKAYCRE
;
A
#
# COMPACT_ATOMS: atom_id res chain seq x y z
N MET A 1 24.87 -18.40 -8.99
CA MET A 1 24.07 -17.41 -9.78
C MET A 1 23.58 -16.37 -8.79
N ARG A 2 23.72 -15.04 -9.06
CA ARG A 2 23.21 -14.01 -8.15
C ARG A 2 21.69 -14.11 -8.06
N LYS A 3 21.14 -14.08 -6.85
CA LYS A 3 19.70 -14.07 -6.60
C LYS A 3 19.28 -12.61 -6.37
N LEU A 4 18.81 -11.95 -7.41
CA LEU A 4 18.37 -10.56 -7.36
C LEU A 4 16.84 -10.49 -7.28
N PHE A 5 16.33 -9.57 -6.46
CA PHE A 5 14.92 -9.22 -6.44
C PHE A 5 14.74 -7.71 -6.46
N THR A 6 13.77 -7.24 -7.23
CA THR A 6 13.51 -5.81 -7.44
C THR A 6 12.08 -5.46 -7.07
N SER A 7 11.91 -4.39 -6.33
CA SER A 7 10.60 -3.76 -6.07
C SER A 7 10.63 -2.28 -6.41
N GLU A 8 9.48 -1.75 -6.76
CA GLU A 8 9.29 -0.31 -7.03
C GLU A 8 8.23 0.31 -6.12
N SER A 9 8.32 1.60 -5.92
CA SER A 9 7.31 2.43 -5.29
C SER A 9 7.18 3.76 -6.00
N VAL A 10 6.13 4.51 -5.67
CA VAL A 10 5.85 5.81 -6.26
C VAL A 10 5.46 6.81 -5.18
N THR A 11 5.65 8.10 -5.47
CA THR A 11 5.23 9.18 -4.57
C THR A 11 3.71 9.38 -4.59
N GLU A 12 3.18 10.13 -3.61
CA GLU A 12 1.78 10.53 -3.56
C GLU A 12 1.32 11.32 -4.79
N GLY A 13 2.28 11.94 -5.50
CA GLY A 13 2.02 12.73 -6.70
C GLY A 13 2.02 11.94 -8.01
N HIS A 14 2.34 10.66 -7.98
CA HIS A 14 2.17 9.80 -9.15
C HIS A 14 0.69 9.74 -9.55
N PRO A 15 0.32 9.84 -10.85
CA PRO A 15 -1.08 9.93 -11.29
C PRO A 15 -2.00 8.85 -10.71
N ASP A 16 -1.57 7.59 -10.69
CA ASP A 16 -2.39 6.51 -10.10
C ASP A 16 -2.59 6.72 -8.60
N LYS A 17 -1.57 7.18 -7.86
CA LYS A 17 -1.68 7.44 -6.42
C LYS A 17 -2.48 8.69 -6.08
N VAL A 18 -2.47 9.67 -6.94
CA VAL A 18 -3.43 10.80 -6.87
C VAL A 18 -4.86 10.27 -6.91
N CYS A 19 -5.15 9.35 -7.84
CA CYS A 19 -6.48 8.75 -7.98
C CYS A 19 -6.85 7.90 -6.75
N ASP A 20 -5.94 7.06 -6.27
CA ASP A 20 -6.14 6.25 -5.07
C ASP A 20 -6.46 7.14 -3.85
N ARG A 21 -5.70 8.21 -3.66
CA ARG A 21 -5.90 9.12 -2.54
C ARG A 21 -7.21 9.89 -2.62
N ILE A 22 -7.64 10.32 -3.82
CA ILE A 22 -8.95 10.97 -4.00
C ILE A 22 -10.06 9.98 -3.66
N SER A 23 -10.00 8.75 -4.16
CA SER A 23 -11.01 7.72 -3.92
C SER A 23 -11.12 7.33 -2.44
N ASP A 24 -9.99 7.19 -1.73
CA ASP A 24 -9.99 6.93 -0.29
C ASP A 24 -10.39 8.15 0.55
N ALA A 25 -10.10 9.37 0.11
CA ALA A 25 -10.58 10.57 0.78
C ALA A 25 -12.11 10.73 0.66
N VAL A 26 -12.71 10.32 -0.47
CA VAL A 26 -14.17 10.25 -0.61
C VAL A 26 -14.76 9.20 0.31
N LEU A 27 -14.15 8.02 0.39
CA LEU A 27 -14.55 6.95 1.33
C LEU A 27 -14.53 7.45 2.77
N ASP A 28 -13.43 8.05 3.21
CA ASP A 28 -13.28 8.57 4.57
C ASP A 28 -14.32 9.65 4.89
N ALA A 29 -14.60 10.53 3.94
CA ALA A 29 -15.63 11.55 4.12
C ALA A 29 -17.04 10.95 4.29
N VAL A 30 -17.35 9.86 3.59
CA VAL A 30 -18.62 9.13 3.76
C VAL A 30 -18.67 8.44 5.11
N LEU A 31 -17.63 7.69 5.48
CA LEU A 31 -17.60 6.94 6.75
C LEU A 31 -17.61 7.85 7.98
N ALA A 32 -17.06 9.05 7.88
CA ALA A 32 -17.09 10.03 8.96
C ALA A 32 -18.51 10.47 9.34
N VAL A 33 -19.46 10.44 8.40
CA VAL A 33 -20.86 10.88 8.61
C VAL A 33 -21.87 9.71 8.58
N ASP A 34 -21.53 8.64 7.91
CA ASP A 34 -22.30 7.39 7.84
C ASP A 34 -21.38 6.17 7.88
N PRO A 35 -21.06 5.63 9.08
CA PRO A 35 -20.19 4.45 9.21
C PRO A 35 -20.69 3.20 8.50
N ASN A 36 -21.98 3.15 8.12
CA ASN A 36 -22.58 2.07 7.35
C ASN A 36 -22.70 2.39 5.85
N GLY A 37 -22.15 3.53 5.40
CA GLY A 37 -22.12 3.90 4.01
C GLY A 37 -21.43 2.86 3.14
N ARG A 38 -21.99 2.61 1.94
CA ARG A 38 -21.40 1.71 0.94
C ARG A 38 -20.74 2.57 -0.13
N VAL A 39 -19.47 2.30 -0.38
CA VAL A 39 -18.64 3.07 -1.30
C VAL A 39 -17.87 2.14 -2.21
N ALA A 40 -18.00 2.38 -3.50
CA ALA A 40 -17.13 1.90 -4.56
C ALA A 40 -16.83 3.13 -5.43
N CYS A 41 -15.74 3.82 -5.14
CA CYS A 41 -15.37 5.08 -5.76
C CYS A 41 -14.07 4.92 -6.55
N GLU A 42 -14.14 5.20 -7.83
CA GLU A 42 -13.01 5.14 -8.73
C GLU A 42 -12.72 6.53 -9.30
N THR A 43 -11.45 6.85 -9.44
CA THR A 43 -10.97 8.13 -9.96
C THR A 43 -10.07 7.89 -11.15
N CYS A 44 -10.22 8.69 -12.20
CA CYS A 44 -9.29 8.80 -13.32
C CYS A 44 -8.80 10.23 -13.42
N CYS A 45 -7.52 10.46 -13.62
CA CYS A 45 -6.98 11.79 -13.88
C CYS A 45 -6.09 11.78 -15.13
N THR A 46 -6.16 12.86 -15.87
CA THR A 46 -5.34 13.10 -17.05
C THR A 46 -5.17 14.62 -17.23
N THR A 47 -4.54 15.07 -18.32
CA THR A 47 -4.32 16.51 -18.58
C THR A 47 -5.57 17.35 -18.26
N ASP A 48 -5.42 18.27 -17.29
CA ASP A 48 -6.43 19.22 -16.83
C ASP A 48 -7.80 18.65 -16.39
N THR A 49 -7.91 17.33 -16.22
CA THR A 49 -9.20 16.69 -15.91
C THR A 49 -9.05 15.62 -14.83
N VAL A 50 -10.03 15.60 -13.90
CA VAL A 50 -10.27 14.50 -12.96
C VAL A 50 -11.71 14.03 -13.18
N PHE A 51 -11.89 12.74 -13.40
CA PHE A 51 -13.18 12.08 -13.50
C PHE A 51 -13.35 11.13 -12.33
N ILE A 52 -14.45 11.26 -11.58
CA ILE A 52 -14.77 10.44 -10.41
C ILE A 52 -16.10 9.75 -10.67
N ALA A 53 -16.09 8.43 -10.63
CA ALA A 53 -17.27 7.60 -10.91
C ALA A 53 -17.40 6.49 -9.85
N GLY A 54 -18.56 5.83 -9.86
CA GLY A 54 -18.82 4.66 -9.01
C GLY A 54 -20.16 4.71 -8.31
N GLU A 55 -20.31 3.88 -7.28
CA GLU A 55 -21.54 3.74 -6.53
C GLU A 55 -21.31 4.13 -5.06
N ILE A 56 -22.12 5.07 -4.58
CA ILE A 56 -22.14 5.49 -3.18
C ILE A 56 -23.58 5.44 -2.66
N THR A 57 -23.79 4.64 -1.61
CA THR A 57 -25.04 4.61 -0.86
C THR A 57 -24.77 5.09 0.56
N SER A 58 -25.21 6.29 0.88
CA SER A 58 -25.05 6.94 2.18
C SER A 58 -26.29 7.75 2.53
N LYS A 59 -26.48 8.01 3.82
CA LYS A 59 -27.52 8.89 4.36
C LYS A 59 -27.24 10.38 4.09
N VAL A 60 -25.99 10.71 3.79
CA VAL A 60 -25.54 12.09 3.61
C VAL A 60 -24.70 12.20 2.34
N ASP A 61 -24.94 13.25 1.55
CA ASP A 61 -24.10 13.56 0.41
C ASP A 61 -22.83 14.31 0.86
N VAL A 62 -21.69 13.92 0.31
CA VAL A 62 -20.39 14.55 0.57
C VAL A 62 -19.97 15.43 -0.62
N ASN A 63 -19.21 16.48 -0.35
CA ASN A 63 -18.69 17.37 -1.41
C ASN A 63 -17.47 16.76 -2.12
N ILE A 64 -17.73 15.83 -3.04
CA ILE A 64 -16.68 15.09 -3.77
C ILE A 64 -15.72 16.04 -4.50
N VAL A 65 -16.24 17.09 -5.17
CA VAL A 65 -15.41 18.07 -5.87
C VAL A 65 -14.48 18.81 -4.90
N GLY A 66 -15.01 19.21 -3.74
CA GLY A 66 -14.23 19.88 -2.70
C GLY A 66 -13.11 18.98 -2.15
N ILE A 67 -13.41 17.68 -1.93
CA ILE A 67 -12.46 16.67 -1.47
C ILE A 67 -11.33 16.49 -2.49
N ALA A 68 -11.66 16.27 -3.77
CA ALA A 68 -10.66 16.09 -4.82
C ALA A 68 -9.73 17.32 -4.94
N ARG A 69 -10.27 18.54 -4.89
CA ARG A 69 -9.46 19.76 -4.92
C ARG A 69 -8.56 19.90 -3.69
N ARG A 70 -9.00 19.50 -2.51
CA ARG A 70 -8.19 19.48 -1.29
C ARG A 70 -7.03 18.52 -1.46
N VAL A 71 -7.29 17.27 -1.84
CA VAL A 71 -6.25 16.24 -2.05
C VAL A 71 -5.20 16.70 -3.04
N LEU A 72 -5.60 17.26 -4.19
CA LEU A 72 -4.67 17.76 -5.19
C LEU A 72 -3.78 18.89 -4.65
N ARG A 73 -4.35 19.83 -3.86
CA ARG A 73 -3.57 20.91 -3.22
C ARG A 73 -2.58 20.34 -2.18
N ASP A 74 -3.02 19.42 -1.36
CA ASP A 74 -2.18 18.80 -0.30
C ASP A 74 -1.00 18.02 -0.88
N ILE A 75 -1.18 17.42 -2.05
CA ILE A 75 -0.11 16.79 -2.83
C ILE A 75 0.86 17.85 -3.38
N GLY A 76 0.38 19.04 -3.73
CA GLY A 76 1.19 20.14 -4.28
C GLY A 76 0.91 20.45 -5.75
N TYR A 77 -0.20 19.98 -6.31
CA TYR A 77 -0.64 20.32 -7.66
C TYR A 77 -1.39 21.66 -7.66
N THR A 78 -0.62 22.75 -7.53
CA THR A 78 -1.13 24.13 -7.45
C THR A 78 -0.93 24.95 -8.71
N GLY A 79 -0.50 24.31 -9.79
CA GLY A 79 -0.18 24.94 -11.09
C GLY A 79 1.31 25.24 -11.23
N GLY A 80 1.65 26.12 -12.19
CA GLY A 80 3.05 26.44 -12.48
C GLY A 80 3.83 25.24 -13.03
N ALA A 81 5.03 25.00 -12.51
CA ALA A 81 5.93 23.96 -13.01
C ALA A 81 5.40 22.52 -12.81
N SER A 82 4.43 22.30 -11.90
CA SER A 82 3.84 20.97 -11.73
C SER A 82 3.01 20.53 -12.94
N GLY A 83 2.60 21.47 -13.80
CA GLY A 83 1.83 21.22 -15.00
C GLY A 83 0.36 20.87 -14.76
N PHE A 84 -0.07 20.73 -13.50
CA PHE A 84 -1.44 20.41 -13.11
C PHE A 84 -1.92 21.35 -12.00
N ASN A 85 -3.21 21.76 -12.02
CA ASN A 85 -3.69 22.77 -11.09
C ASN A 85 -5.04 22.38 -10.46
N ALA A 86 -5.01 22.11 -9.17
CA ALA A 86 -6.17 21.77 -8.36
C ALA A 86 -7.32 22.81 -8.41
N ASN A 87 -7.02 24.08 -8.67
CA ASN A 87 -8.04 25.14 -8.67
C ASN A 87 -8.74 25.28 -10.02
N THR A 88 -8.06 24.96 -11.14
CA THR A 88 -8.57 25.19 -12.50
C THR A 88 -8.90 23.91 -13.26
N CYS A 89 -8.36 22.73 -12.86
CA CYS A 89 -8.67 21.47 -13.53
C CYS A 89 -10.17 21.20 -13.52
N LYS A 90 -10.65 20.59 -14.59
CA LYS A 90 -12.03 20.11 -14.68
C LYS A 90 -12.22 18.91 -13.76
N ILE A 91 -13.26 18.94 -12.92
CA ILE A 91 -13.64 17.77 -12.10
C ILE A 91 -15.06 17.38 -12.50
N GLU A 92 -15.18 16.16 -13.04
CA GLU A 92 -16.45 15.56 -13.40
C GLU A 92 -16.78 14.44 -12.41
N VAL A 93 -18.04 14.41 -11.96
CA VAL A 93 -18.54 13.42 -10.99
C VAL A 93 -19.74 12.69 -11.59
N ALA A 94 -19.60 11.35 -11.70
CA ALA A 94 -20.63 10.44 -12.18
C ALA A 94 -20.85 9.31 -11.16
N VAL A 95 -21.34 9.70 -9.97
CA VAL A 95 -21.60 8.77 -8.87
C VAL A 95 -23.10 8.48 -8.78
N HIS A 96 -23.43 7.20 -8.63
CA HIS A 96 -24.80 6.70 -8.56
C HIS A 96 -25.03 5.94 -7.24
N LYS A 97 -26.30 5.62 -6.92
CA LYS A 97 -26.62 4.70 -5.83
C LYS A 97 -26.42 3.25 -6.27
N GLN A 98 -25.92 2.40 -5.37
CA GLN A 98 -25.72 0.97 -5.64
C GLN A 98 -27.04 0.29 -6.03
N SER A 99 -26.97 -0.68 -6.95
CA SER A 99 -28.12 -1.52 -7.33
C SER A 99 -28.67 -2.31 -6.12
N PRO A 100 -30.01 -2.36 -5.94
CA PRO A 100 -30.65 -3.17 -4.90
C PRO A 100 -30.31 -4.67 -4.99
N ASP A 101 -30.07 -5.19 -6.20
CA ASP A 101 -29.78 -6.61 -6.42
C ASP A 101 -28.46 -7.05 -5.81
N ILE A 102 -27.44 -6.17 -5.84
CA ILE A 102 -26.15 -6.43 -5.19
C ILE A 102 -26.28 -6.39 -3.66
N ALA A 103 -27.18 -5.56 -3.13
CA ALA A 103 -27.39 -5.41 -1.71
C ALA A 103 -28.05 -6.66 -1.04
N MET A 104 -28.79 -7.49 -1.78
CA MET A 104 -29.54 -8.64 -1.23
C MET A 104 -28.66 -9.74 -0.64
N GLY A 105 -27.43 -9.96 -1.17
CA GLY A 105 -26.52 -10.99 -0.68
C GLY A 105 -25.45 -10.50 0.30
N THR A 106 -25.35 -9.18 0.48
CA THR A 106 -24.23 -8.52 1.17
C THR A 106 -24.68 -7.62 2.34
N GLY A 107 -25.97 -7.67 2.70
CA GLY A 107 -26.51 -6.93 3.85
C GLY A 107 -25.85 -7.35 5.15
N ASP A 108 -25.77 -6.42 6.12
CA ASP A 108 -25.17 -6.68 7.44
C ASP A 108 -25.85 -7.86 8.16
N ASP A 109 -27.13 -8.12 7.89
CA ASP A 109 -27.90 -9.22 8.45
C ASP A 109 -27.50 -10.61 7.88
N VAL A 110 -26.99 -10.65 6.65
CA VAL A 110 -26.55 -11.88 5.97
C VAL A 110 -25.06 -12.13 6.20
N GLY A 111 -24.26 -11.08 6.31
CA GLY A 111 -22.82 -11.12 6.58
C GLY A 111 -21.99 -11.85 5.54
N GLY A 112 -22.54 -12.12 4.36
CA GLY A 112 -21.87 -12.80 3.26
C GLY A 112 -20.83 -11.89 2.57
N ALA A 113 -19.82 -12.49 1.94
CA ALA A 113 -18.84 -11.76 1.16
C ALA A 113 -19.51 -11.02 -0.01
N GLY A 114 -19.13 -9.76 -0.21
CA GLY A 114 -19.69 -8.90 -1.25
C GLY A 114 -19.28 -9.28 -2.67
N ASP A 115 -18.27 -10.12 -2.81
CA ASP A 115 -17.78 -10.64 -4.08
C ASP A 115 -17.06 -11.98 -3.86
N GLN A 116 -16.81 -12.69 -4.94
CA GLN A 116 -15.85 -13.78 -4.97
C GLN A 116 -14.43 -13.20 -5.10
N GLY A 117 -13.44 -13.91 -4.57
CA GLY A 117 -12.05 -13.48 -4.75
C GLY A 117 -11.07 -14.28 -3.91
N MET A 118 -9.79 -14.04 -4.15
CA MET A 118 -8.69 -14.55 -3.34
C MET A 118 -7.80 -13.39 -2.89
N MET A 119 -7.43 -13.39 -1.62
CA MET A 119 -6.64 -12.35 -1.00
C MET A 119 -5.39 -12.96 -0.39
N PHE A 120 -4.29 -12.24 -0.49
CA PHE A 120 -3.00 -12.72 -0.01
C PHE A 120 -2.45 -11.84 1.11
N GLY A 121 -1.92 -12.49 2.14
CA GLY A 121 -1.08 -11.92 3.17
C GLY A 121 0.34 -12.47 3.07
N TYR A 122 1.33 -11.64 3.39
CA TYR A 122 2.72 -12.07 3.47
C TYR A 122 3.43 -11.34 4.61
N ALA A 123 4.38 -12.03 5.23
CA ALA A 123 5.34 -11.46 6.17
C ALA A 123 6.66 -12.22 6.10
N CYS A 124 7.75 -11.52 6.39
CA CYS A 124 9.08 -12.10 6.51
C CYS A 124 9.96 -11.28 7.47
N SER A 125 10.99 -11.90 8.02
CA SER A 125 11.89 -11.31 9.03
C SER A 125 13.00 -10.44 8.44
N GLU A 126 12.80 -9.86 7.23
CA GLU A 126 13.84 -9.07 6.57
C GLU A 126 13.92 -7.62 7.07
N THR A 127 12.83 -7.10 7.65
CA THR A 127 12.73 -5.74 8.19
C THR A 127 11.96 -5.73 9.51
N GLU A 128 12.11 -4.65 10.28
CA GLU A 128 11.34 -4.41 11.52
C GLU A 128 9.82 -4.48 11.31
N GLN A 129 9.36 -4.07 10.14
CA GLN A 129 7.95 -4.10 9.76
C GLN A 129 7.47 -5.49 9.35
N LEU A 130 8.35 -6.49 9.34
CA LEU A 130 8.10 -7.84 8.82
C LEU A 130 7.64 -7.83 7.35
N MET A 131 8.33 -7.04 6.54
CA MET A 131 8.13 -6.87 5.11
C MET A 131 9.40 -7.19 4.32
N PRO A 132 9.29 -7.54 3.03
CA PRO A 132 10.46 -7.69 2.16
C PRO A 132 11.27 -6.40 2.05
N LEU A 133 12.58 -6.50 2.15
CA LEU A 133 13.49 -5.35 2.15
C LEU A 133 13.37 -4.47 0.89
N PRO A 134 13.30 -5.02 -0.34
CA PRO A 134 13.24 -4.20 -1.55
C PRO A 134 12.08 -3.21 -1.58
N ILE A 135 10.86 -3.69 -1.25
CA ILE A 135 9.67 -2.82 -1.24
C ILE A 135 9.71 -1.81 -0.11
N MET A 136 10.22 -2.17 1.06
CA MET A 136 10.34 -1.24 2.18
C MET A 136 11.31 -0.11 1.88
N LEU A 137 12.46 -0.41 1.27
CA LEU A 137 13.41 0.62 0.84
C LEU A 137 12.81 1.52 -0.25
N ALA A 138 12.10 0.93 -1.22
CA ALA A 138 11.44 1.71 -2.26
C ALA A 138 10.37 2.64 -1.65
N HIS A 139 9.53 2.18 -0.73
CA HIS A 139 8.54 3.00 -0.03
C HIS A 139 9.19 4.12 0.79
N GLN A 140 10.21 3.80 1.57
CA GLN A 140 10.91 4.77 2.40
C GLN A 140 11.55 5.88 1.54
N MET A 141 12.17 5.52 0.40
CA MET A 141 12.73 6.49 -0.54
C MET A 141 11.64 7.38 -1.17
N ALA A 142 10.54 6.80 -1.63
CA ALA A 142 9.41 7.55 -2.20
C ALA A 142 8.76 8.50 -1.18
N TYR A 143 8.57 8.04 0.06
CA TYR A 143 8.05 8.87 1.15
C TYR A 143 9.00 9.99 1.51
N ARG A 144 10.31 9.69 1.60
CA ARG A 144 11.32 10.69 1.93
C ARG A 144 11.49 11.75 0.83
N LEU A 145 11.36 11.38 -0.45
CA LEU A 145 11.27 12.35 -1.55
C LEU A 145 10.15 13.37 -1.29
N THR A 146 8.98 12.90 -0.94
CA THR A 146 7.83 13.77 -0.63
C THR A 146 8.09 14.63 0.60
N GLN A 147 8.68 14.09 1.66
CA GLN A 147 9.04 14.86 2.85
C GLN A 147 10.02 15.98 2.50
N ARG A 148 11.13 15.67 1.78
CA ARG A 148 12.16 16.64 1.41
C ARG A 148 11.67 17.72 0.45
N ARG A 149 10.69 17.37 -0.39
CA ARG A 149 9.98 18.36 -1.21
C ARG A 149 9.11 19.29 -0.36
N LYS A 150 8.29 18.74 0.54
CA LYS A 150 7.32 19.51 1.36
C LYS A 150 8.00 20.38 2.43
N ASP A 151 9.12 19.92 3.02
CA ASP A 151 9.87 20.70 4.02
C ASP A 151 10.85 21.69 3.39
N GLY A 152 11.00 21.68 2.07
CA GLY A 152 11.88 22.59 1.33
C GLY A 152 13.36 22.22 1.38
N THR A 153 13.73 21.06 1.91
CA THR A 153 15.12 20.57 1.91
C THR A 153 15.62 20.36 0.48
N ILE A 154 14.74 19.84 -0.41
CA ILE A 154 15.02 19.71 -1.85
C ILE A 154 13.98 20.55 -2.60
N PRO A 155 14.17 21.88 -2.73
CA PRO A 155 13.13 22.79 -3.21
C PRO A 155 12.87 22.73 -4.72
N PHE A 156 13.70 22.00 -5.45
CA PHE A 156 13.64 21.93 -6.91
C PHE A 156 13.00 20.63 -7.43
N ILE A 157 12.53 19.71 -6.58
CA ILE A 157 11.73 18.56 -7.00
C ILE A 157 10.22 18.85 -6.91
N LEU A 158 9.44 18.14 -7.73
CA LEU A 158 8.01 18.29 -7.89
C LEU A 158 7.27 17.01 -7.43
N PRO A 159 5.92 17.00 -7.41
CA PRO A 159 5.17 15.93 -6.74
C PRO A 159 5.36 14.52 -7.30
N ASP A 160 5.54 14.36 -8.61
CA ASP A 160 5.63 13.04 -9.25
C ASP A 160 7.01 12.42 -9.10
N GLY A 161 7.04 11.12 -8.82
CA GLY A 161 8.30 10.39 -8.71
C GLY A 161 8.10 8.90 -8.51
N LYS A 162 9.15 8.16 -8.86
CA LYS A 162 9.26 6.70 -8.70
C LYS A 162 10.58 6.33 -8.08
N THR A 163 10.58 5.25 -7.33
CA THR A 163 11.78 4.64 -6.74
C THR A 163 11.78 3.15 -7.01
N GLN A 164 12.93 2.58 -7.26
CA GLN A 164 13.11 1.15 -7.47
C GLN A 164 14.37 0.71 -6.76
N VAL A 165 14.32 -0.42 -6.07
CA VAL A 165 15.45 -1.00 -5.36
C VAL A 165 15.60 -2.46 -5.72
N THR A 166 16.81 -2.84 -6.12
CA THR A 166 17.21 -4.23 -6.35
C THR A 166 18.11 -4.68 -5.21
N VAL A 167 17.76 -5.81 -4.59
CA VAL A 167 18.49 -6.44 -3.49
C VAL A 167 19.05 -7.77 -3.96
N GLU A 168 20.30 -8.05 -3.62
CA GLU A 168 20.92 -9.37 -3.76
C GLU A 168 20.70 -10.17 -2.48
N TYR A 169 20.34 -11.45 -2.64
CA TYR A 169 20.07 -12.38 -1.56
C TYR A 169 21.16 -13.44 -1.47
N GLY A 170 21.55 -13.77 -0.25
CA GLY A 170 22.48 -14.84 0.06
C GLY A 170 21.92 -16.24 -0.22
N GLU A 171 22.74 -17.25 0.01
CA GLU A 171 22.31 -18.65 -0.12
C GLU A 171 21.29 -19.06 0.94
N ASP A 172 21.34 -18.42 2.10
CA ASP A 172 20.40 -18.53 3.21
C ASP A 172 19.03 -17.87 2.93
N GLY A 173 18.93 -17.14 1.81
CA GLY A 173 17.71 -16.40 1.43
C GLY A 173 17.54 -15.06 2.15
N MET A 174 18.56 -14.58 2.87
CA MET A 174 18.53 -13.26 3.52
C MET A 174 19.16 -12.19 2.60
N PRO A 175 18.72 -10.91 2.73
CA PRO A 175 19.34 -9.80 2.03
C PRO A 175 20.83 -9.68 2.37
N SER A 176 21.68 -9.58 1.35
CA SER A 176 23.13 -9.48 1.54
C SER A 176 23.73 -8.17 1.01
N ARG A 177 23.15 -7.60 -0.07
CA ARG A 177 23.68 -6.38 -0.68
C ARG A 177 22.60 -5.61 -1.42
N ILE A 178 22.70 -4.29 -1.38
CA ILE A 178 21.94 -3.43 -2.31
C ILE A 178 22.66 -3.44 -3.65
N ASP A 179 21.98 -3.90 -4.70
CA ASP A 179 22.59 -4.01 -6.02
C ASP A 179 22.37 -2.74 -6.87
N THR A 180 21.12 -2.28 -6.94
CA THR A 180 20.76 -1.14 -7.80
C THR A 180 19.67 -0.28 -7.15
N ILE A 181 19.80 1.02 -7.26
CA ILE A 181 18.79 2.02 -6.91
C ILE A 181 18.49 2.88 -8.12
N VAL A 182 17.19 3.03 -8.42
CA VAL A 182 16.71 3.96 -9.46
C VAL A 182 15.75 4.94 -8.81
N ILE A 183 15.97 6.23 -9.00
CA ILE A 183 15.06 7.31 -8.60
C ILE A 183 14.73 8.15 -9.82
N SER A 184 13.45 8.23 -10.17
CA SER A 184 12.92 9.17 -11.15
C SER A 184 12.05 10.17 -10.42
N THR A 185 12.40 11.44 -10.44
CA THR A 185 11.65 12.51 -9.76
C THR A 185 11.43 13.69 -10.67
N GLN A 186 10.21 14.16 -10.73
CA GLN A 186 9.87 15.40 -11.43
C GLN A 186 10.60 16.58 -10.78
N HIS A 187 11.09 17.52 -11.59
CA HIS A 187 11.89 18.65 -11.10
C HIS A 187 11.62 19.92 -11.90
N TYR A 188 12.00 21.07 -11.34
CA TYR A 188 12.00 22.33 -12.07
C TYR A 188 12.99 22.32 -13.22
N GLU A 189 12.70 23.08 -14.27
CA GLU A 189 13.52 23.13 -15.49
C GLU A 189 14.97 23.56 -15.26
N ASN A 190 15.22 24.36 -14.25
CA ASN A 190 16.54 24.89 -13.89
C ASN A 190 17.35 23.99 -12.93
N ALA A 191 16.79 22.85 -12.48
CA ALA A 191 17.54 21.88 -11.68
C ALA A 191 18.55 21.12 -12.57
N THR A 192 19.78 20.99 -12.10
CA THR A 192 20.83 20.26 -12.80
C THR A 192 20.90 18.80 -12.36
N GLU A 193 21.45 17.92 -13.20
CA GLU A 193 21.65 16.50 -12.86
C GLU A 193 22.55 16.35 -11.62
N GLU A 194 23.59 17.18 -11.51
CA GLU A 194 24.52 17.17 -10.37
C GLU A 194 23.81 17.53 -9.06
N GLN A 195 22.97 18.59 -9.07
CA GLN A 195 22.17 19.00 -7.92
C GLN A 195 21.20 17.89 -7.50
N LEU A 196 20.55 17.21 -8.47
CA LEU A 196 19.65 16.11 -8.20
C LEU A 196 20.42 14.93 -7.57
N LEU A 197 21.54 14.52 -8.18
CA LEU A 197 22.34 13.41 -7.71
C LEU A 197 22.85 13.63 -6.27
N GLU A 198 23.46 14.78 -6.01
CA GLU A 198 23.99 15.13 -4.68
C GLU A 198 22.87 15.18 -3.63
N SER A 199 21.80 15.95 -3.89
CA SER A 199 20.72 16.14 -2.94
C SER A 199 19.96 14.84 -2.65
N LEU A 200 19.70 14.01 -3.65
CA LEU A 200 19.02 12.72 -3.45
C LEU A 200 19.91 11.73 -2.70
N THR A 201 21.20 11.70 -3.01
CA THR A 201 22.14 10.82 -2.29
C THR A 201 22.21 11.19 -0.82
N GLU A 202 22.39 12.47 -0.51
CA GLU A 202 22.57 12.95 0.86
C GLU A 202 21.27 12.89 1.67
N ASN A 203 20.15 13.37 1.11
CA ASN A 203 18.94 13.61 1.87
C ASN A 203 17.90 12.48 1.77
N VAL A 204 18.02 11.59 0.79
CA VAL A 204 17.07 10.47 0.58
C VAL A 204 17.77 9.12 0.77
N ILE A 205 18.78 8.79 -0.04
CA ILE A 205 19.33 7.44 -0.12
C ILE A 205 20.15 7.10 1.13
N THR A 206 21.19 7.88 1.43
CA THR A 206 22.15 7.56 2.50
C THR A 206 21.50 7.35 3.88
N PRO A 207 20.54 8.18 4.33
CA PRO A 207 19.91 7.95 5.64
C PRO A 207 19.11 6.65 5.71
N ILE A 208 18.45 6.28 4.61
CA ILE A 208 17.64 5.05 4.54
C ILE A 208 18.52 3.82 4.54
N LEU A 209 19.59 3.80 3.73
CA LEU A 209 20.52 2.69 3.68
C LEU A 209 21.26 2.47 5.00
N LYS A 210 21.66 3.54 5.67
CA LYS A 210 22.27 3.46 7.01
C LYS A 210 21.32 2.83 8.04
N TYR A 211 20.04 3.18 7.99
CA TYR A 211 19.04 2.58 8.86
C TYR A 211 18.87 1.08 8.56
N ALA A 212 18.77 0.70 7.27
CA ALA A 212 18.64 -0.68 6.85
C ALA A 212 19.85 -1.53 7.28
N LYS A 213 21.07 -1.01 7.13
CA LYS A 213 22.31 -1.67 7.60
C LYS A 213 22.32 -1.85 9.11
N HIS A 214 21.91 -0.82 9.85
CA HIS A 214 21.81 -0.90 11.32
C HIS A 214 20.83 -1.99 11.74
N PHE A 215 19.64 -2.04 11.13
CA PHE A 215 18.64 -3.07 11.43
C PHE A 215 19.19 -4.48 11.13
N ALA A 216 19.77 -4.70 9.95
CA ALA A 216 20.38 -5.99 9.61
C ALA A 216 21.41 -6.42 10.66
N GLY A 217 22.28 -5.50 11.12
CA GLY A 217 23.28 -5.77 12.16
C GLY A 217 22.67 -6.14 13.52
N VAL A 218 21.54 -5.56 13.91
CA VAL A 218 20.85 -5.90 15.17
C VAL A 218 20.39 -7.37 15.17
N TYR A 219 19.99 -7.88 14.01
CA TYR A 219 19.55 -9.28 13.85
C TYR A 219 20.66 -10.24 13.37
N GLY A 220 21.93 -9.82 13.46
CA GLY A 220 23.09 -10.65 13.15
C GLY A 220 23.41 -10.81 11.67
N GLY A 221 22.76 -10.01 10.80
CA GLY A 221 23.06 -9.94 9.37
C GLY A 221 24.12 -8.88 9.05
N ASP A 222 24.66 -8.97 7.84
CA ASP A 222 25.55 -7.95 7.26
C ASP A 222 25.01 -7.56 5.89
N LEU A 223 24.54 -6.31 5.77
CA LEU A 223 24.00 -5.76 4.52
C LEU A 223 25.03 -4.80 3.91
N ASP A 224 25.59 -5.17 2.76
CA ASP A 224 26.43 -4.25 1.98
C ASP A 224 25.56 -3.16 1.33
N ILE A 225 25.84 -1.92 1.73
CA ILE A 225 25.17 -0.72 1.24
C ILE A 225 26.14 0.21 0.50
N ASP A 226 27.37 -0.19 0.29
CA ASP A 226 28.44 0.70 -0.18
C ASP A 226 28.72 0.51 -1.69
N THR A 227 28.30 -0.64 -2.27
CA THR A 227 28.64 -1.03 -3.66
C THR A 227 27.39 -1.22 -4.53
N TYR A 228 26.58 -0.19 -4.71
CA TYR A 228 25.39 -0.23 -5.56
C TYR A 228 25.51 0.65 -6.80
N SER A 229 24.78 0.28 -7.86
CA SER A 229 24.57 1.14 -9.03
C SER A 229 23.45 2.15 -8.75
N LEU A 230 23.66 3.43 -9.04
CA LEU A 230 22.67 4.48 -8.85
C LEU A 230 22.27 5.10 -10.19
N TYR A 231 20.98 5.19 -10.45
CA TYR A 231 20.39 5.86 -11.60
C TYR A 231 19.40 6.93 -11.11
N VAL A 232 19.71 8.19 -11.42
CA VAL A 232 18.85 9.34 -11.15
C VAL A 232 18.38 9.91 -12.46
N ASN A 233 17.05 9.94 -12.69
CA ASN A 233 16.45 10.41 -13.95
C ASN A 233 17.23 9.92 -15.19
N PRO A 234 17.35 8.59 -15.44
CA PRO A 234 18.27 8.05 -16.45
C PRO A 234 17.97 8.51 -17.89
N THR A 235 16.81 9.09 -18.15
CA THR A 235 16.45 9.73 -19.41
C THR A 235 16.90 11.21 -19.47
N GLY A 236 17.52 11.72 -18.41
CA GLY A 236 18.02 13.09 -18.25
C GLY A 236 16.97 14.02 -17.67
N ARG A 237 15.96 14.40 -18.44
CA ARG A 237 15.01 15.45 -18.06
C ARG A 237 13.63 14.89 -17.65
N PHE A 238 13.13 15.30 -16.47
CA PHE A 238 11.78 14.94 -16.01
C PHE A 238 11.05 16.19 -15.47
N VAL A 239 10.77 17.15 -16.34
CA VAL A 239 10.10 18.41 -16.01
C VAL A 239 8.60 18.28 -16.11
N GLN A 240 8.08 17.64 -17.17
CA GLN A 240 6.66 17.37 -17.29
C GLN A 240 6.35 16.02 -16.63
N GLY A 241 5.48 16.04 -15.62
CA GLY A 241 5.08 14.86 -14.84
C GLY A 241 3.66 14.98 -14.30
N GLY A 242 3.28 14.02 -13.46
CA GLY A 242 1.94 13.95 -12.88
C GLY A 242 0.83 13.75 -13.91
N PRO A 243 -0.42 14.10 -13.57
CA PRO A 243 -1.56 13.94 -14.47
C PRO A 243 -1.45 14.72 -15.79
N ALA A 244 -0.56 15.72 -15.87
CA ALA A 244 -0.28 16.45 -17.10
C ALA A 244 0.53 15.64 -18.12
N ALA A 245 1.27 14.65 -17.68
CA ALA A 245 2.12 13.82 -18.53
C ALA A 245 1.55 12.42 -18.76
N ASP A 246 0.92 11.82 -17.76
CA ASP A 246 0.41 10.45 -17.82
C ASP A 246 -0.95 10.34 -17.12
N THR A 247 -1.76 9.42 -17.62
CA THR A 247 -3.10 9.16 -17.07
C THR A 247 -3.00 8.26 -15.84
N GLY A 248 -3.66 8.67 -14.74
CA GLY A 248 -3.84 7.89 -13.54
C GLY A 248 -5.22 7.26 -13.43
N LEU A 249 -5.29 6.14 -12.72
CA LEU A 249 -6.53 5.45 -12.40
C LEU A 249 -6.40 4.75 -11.04
N THR A 250 -7.47 4.80 -10.24
CA THR A 250 -7.57 4.04 -8.98
C THR A 250 -7.30 2.56 -9.21
N GLY A 251 -6.46 1.96 -8.35
CA GLY A 251 -6.18 0.53 -8.37
C GLY A 251 -5.19 0.06 -9.44
N ARG A 252 -4.38 0.96 -10.00
CA ARG A 252 -3.32 0.59 -10.96
C ARG A 252 -1.92 0.46 -10.33
N LYS A 253 -1.82 0.52 -9.00
CA LYS A 253 -0.56 0.33 -8.25
C LYS A 253 -0.68 -0.75 -7.18
N ILE A 254 -1.50 -1.79 -7.46
CA ILE A 254 -1.82 -2.85 -6.50
C ILE A 254 -0.60 -3.63 -5.99
N ILE A 255 0.46 -3.73 -6.75
CA ILE A 255 1.71 -4.38 -6.36
C ILE A 255 2.54 -3.46 -5.45
N VAL A 256 2.56 -2.15 -5.74
CA VAL A 256 3.12 -1.13 -4.83
C VAL A 256 2.33 -1.07 -3.52
N ASP A 257 1.02 -1.22 -3.58
CA ASP A 257 0.13 -1.21 -2.40
C ASP A 257 0.38 -2.38 -1.45
N THR A 258 0.97 -3.46 -1.92
CA THR A 258 1.14 -4.72 -1.19
C THR A 258 2.61 -5.07 -0.94
N TYR A 259 3.18 -6.03 -1.66
CA TYR A 259 4.48 -6.61 -1.32
C TYR A 259 5.56 -6.39 -2.39
N GLY A 260 5.35 -5.48 -3.35
CA GLY A 260 6.32 -5.16 -4.39
C GLY A 260 6.68 -6.31 -5.32
N GLY A 261 5.76 -7.28 -5.49
CA GLY A 261 5.95 -8.47 -6.31
C GLY A 261 6.55 -9.66 -5.57
N TYR A 262 6.87 -9.53 -4.29
CA TYR A 262 7.47 -10.61 -3.50
C TYR A 262 6.48 -11.72 -3.15
N ALA A 263 5.20 -11.39 -3.04
CA ALA A 263 4.10 -12.33 -2.84
C ALA A 263 3.06 -12.21 -3.97
N PRO A 264 2.23 -13.24 -4.18
CA PRO A 264 1.08 -13.18 -5.08
C PRO A 264 0.11 -12.07 -4.73
N HIS A 265 -0.72 -11.70 -5.69
CA HIS A 265 -1.82 -10.75 -5.52
C HIS A 265 -3.11 -11.33 -6.13
N GLY A 266 -4.24 -11.13 -5.47
CA GLY A 266 -5.54 -11.62 -5.93
C GLY A 266 -6.18 -10.80 -7.06
N GLY A 267 -5.63 -9.61 -7.34
CA GLY A 267 -6.10 -8.70 -8.39
C GLY A 267 -7.02 -7.58 -7.90
N GLY A 268 -7.61 -7.67 -6.71
CA GLY A 268 -8.50 -6.67 -6.16
C GLY A 268 -7.78 -5.41 -5.67
N ALA A 269 -8.17 -4.23 -6.15
CA ALA A 269 -7.70 -2.95 -5.64
C ALA A 269 -8.31 -2.65 -4.27
N PHE A 270 -7.59 -1.87 -3.44
CA PHE A 270 -8.04 -1.46 -2.10
C PHE A 270 -8.74 -0.11 -2.12
N SER A 271 -8.09 0.91 -2.68
CA SER A 271 -8.54 2.29 -2.63
C SER A 271 -9.94 2.48 -3.21
N GLY A 272 -10.74 3.33 -2.57
CA GLY A 272 -12.11 3.63 -2.96
C GLY A 272 -13.17 2.61 -2.55
N LYS A 273 -12.77 1.49 -1.94
CA LYS A 273 -13.68 0.43 -1.49
C LYS A 273 -13.92 0.50 0.02
N ASP A 274 -15.18 0.52 0.45
CA ASP A 274 -15.55 0.38 1.86
C ASP A 274 -15.23 -1.03 2.39
N PRO A 275 -15.15 -1.23 3.74
CA PRO A 275 -14.64 -2.47 4.32
C PRO A 275 -15.52 -3.71 4.11
N THR A 276 -16.71 -3.59 3.55
CA THR A 276 -17.53 -4.76 3.18
C THR A 276 -17.01 -5.48 1.95
N LYS A 277 -16.14 -4.84 1.17
CA LYS A 277 -15.46 -5.44 0.04
C LYS A 277 -14.27 -6.26 0.55
N VAL A 278 -14.37 -7.58 0.42
CA VAL A 278 -13.35 -8.53 0.88
C VAL A 278 -11.99 -8.35 0.21
N ASP A 279 -11.95 -7.81 -1.00
CA ASP A 279 -10.70 -7.41 -1.67
C ASP A 279 -9.81 -6.59 -0.75
N ARG A 280 -10.41 -5.68 0.03
CA ARG A 280 -9.70 -4.83 0.97
C ARG A 280 -9.62 -5.47 2.36
N SER A 281 -10.73 -5.76 3.00
CA SER A 281 -10.77 -6.21 4.40
C SER A 281 -10.11 -7.55 4.61
N ALA A 282 -10.33 -8.53 3.73
CA ALA A 282 -9.70 -9.83 3.87
C ALA A 282 -8.21 -9.84 3.46
N ALA A 283 -7.76 -8.94 2.58
CA ALA A 283 -6.33 -8.74 2.33
C ALA A 283 -5.63 -8.18 3.58
N TYR A 284 -6.26 -7.27 4.30
CA TYR A 284 -5.74 -6.77 5.58
C TYR A 284 -5.69 -7.86 6.65
N MET A 285 -6.74 -8.69 6.76
CA MET A 285 -6.74 -9.83 7.67
C MET A 285 -5.68 -10.86 7.29
N ALA A 286 -5.49 -11.16 6.01
CA ALA A 286 -4.45 -12.07 5.56
C ALA A 286 -3.04 -11.55 5.92
N ARG A 287 -2.79 -10.23 5.77
CA ARG A 287 -1.54 -9.59 6.23
C ARG A 287 -1.38 -9.69 7.73
N TYR A 288 -2.41 -9.39 8.50
CA TYR A 288 -2.38 -9.45 9.96
C TYR A 288 -2.04 -10.86 10.47
N ILE A 289 -2.67 -11.89 9.89
CA ILE A 289 -2.37 -13.29 10.20
C ILE A 289 -0.91 -13.62 9.89
N ALA A 290 -0.44 -13.33 8.67
CA ALA A 290 0.94 -13.60 8.27
C ALA A 290 1.95 -12.92 9.19
N LYS A 291 1.68 -11.66 9.56
CA LYS A 291 2.54 -10.88 10.43
C LYS A 291 2.62 -11.47 11.84
N ASN A 292 1.48 -11.83 12.44
CA ASN A 292 1.45 -12.47 13.76
C ASN A 292 2.11 -13.86 13.78
N ILE A 293 2.05 -14.63 12.68
CA ILE A 293 2.76 -15.92 12.55
C ILE A 293 4.28 -15.72 12.62
N VAL A 294 4.80 -14.74 11.88
CA VAL A 294 6.23 -14.45 11.86
C VAL A 294 6.70 -13.82 13.17
N ASP A 295 5.94 -12.89 13.73
CA ASP A 295 6.24 -12.24 15.02
C ASP A 295 6.26 -13.25 16.18
N ALA A 296 5.35 -14.21 16.18
CA ALA A 296 5.34 -15.35 17.14
C ALA A 296 6.56 -16.28 17.01
N GLY A 297 7.43 -16.08 16.03
CA GLY A 297 8.62 -16.92 15.79
C GLY A 297 8.30 -18.33 15.28
N ILE A 298 7.09 -18.57 14.77
CA ILE A 298 6.69 -19.89 14.22
C ILE A 298 7.48 -20.21 12.95
N CYS A 299 7.70 -19.21 12.11
CA CYS A 299 8.56 -19.30 10.92
C CYS A 299 9.13 -17.93 10.55
N SER A 300 10.19 -17.90 9.73
CA SER A 300 10.83 -16.65 9.29
C SER A 300 10.12 -15.95 8.14
N ARG A 301 9.21 -16.64 7.45
CA ARG A 301 8.38 -16.10 6.36
C ARG A 301 7.10 -16.91 6.22
N CYS A 302 6.03 -16.22 5.90
CA CYS A 302 4.70 -16.82 5.80
C CYS A 302 3.87 -16.14 4.71
N GLN A 303 3.18 -16.95 3.92
CA GLN A 303 2.17 -16.52 2.97
C GLN A 303 0.82 -17.10 3.37
N VAL A 304 -0.20 -16.25 3.43
CA VAL A 304 -1.59 -16.62 3.74
C VAL A 304 -2.46 -16.33 2.53
N GLN A 305 -3.31 -17.26 2.15
CA GLN A 305 -4.36 -17.06 1.16
C GLN A 305 -5.72 -17.28 1.80
N LEU A 306 -6.61 -16.30 1.65
CA LEU A 306 -8.04 -16.42 1.96
C LEU A 306 -8.81 -16.35 0.65
N ALA A 307 -9.81 -17.22 0.48
CA ALA A 307 -10.69 -17.17 -0.69
C ALA A 307 -12.16 -17.16 -0.25
N TYR A 308 -12.97 -16.34 -0.93
CA TYR A 308 -14.40 -16.17 -0.64
C TYR A 308 -15.24 -16.43 -1.89
N ALA A 309 -16.47 -16.84 -1.65
CA ALA A 309 -17.54 -16.89 -2.66
C ALA A 309 -18.58 -15.82 -2.33
N ILE A 310 -19.14 -15.18 -3.36
CA ILE A 310 -20.17 -14.15 -3.17
C ILE A 310 -21.35 -14.70 -2.34
N GLY A 311 -21.82 -13.94 -1.37
CA GLY A 311 -22.93 -14.31 -0.48
C GLY A 311 -22.59 -15.34 0.60
N VAL A 312 -21.35 -15.87 0.65
CA VAL A 312 -20.90 -16.82 1.67
C VAL A 312 -20.02 -16.09 2.69
N ALA A 313 -20.34 -16.22 3.98
CA ALA A 313 -19.61 -15.51 5.03
C ALA A 313 -18.25 -16.15 5.34
N GLU A 314 -18.21 -17.48 5.48
CA GLU A 314 -16.97 -18.21 5.76
C GLU A 314 -16.09 -18.30 4.52
N PRO A 315 -14.74 -18.15 4.65
CA PRO A 315 -13.84 -18.37 3.52
C PRO A 315 -13.95 -19.82 3.03
N VAL A 316 -14.12 -19.99 1.71
CA VAL A 316 -14.16 -21.30 1.06
C VAL A 316 -12.80 -22.00 1.09
N SER A 317 -11.72 -21.25 1.27
CA SER A 317 -10.38 -21.78 1.42
C SER A 317 -9.51 -20.88 2.32
N VAL A 318 -8.71 -21.51 3.18
CA VAL A 318 -7.62 -20.90 3.94
C VAL A 318 -6.39 -21.75 3.69
N ARG A 319 -5.37 -21.16 3.08
CA ARG A 319 -4.07 -21.78 2.85
C ARG A 319 -2.98 -20.95 3.50
N ILE A 320 -2.05 -21.64 4.15
CA ILE A 320 -0.84 -21.04 4.70
C ILE A 320 0.35 -21.79 4.10
N ASP A 321 1.37 -21.04 3.66
CA ASP A 321 2.61 -21.56 3.14
C ASP A 321 3.74 -20.94 3.97
N THR A 322 4.46 -21.77 4.71
CA THR A 322 5.60 -21.38 5.56
C THR A 322 6.92 -21.63 4.89
N PHE A 323 6.91 -22.07 3.63
CA PHE A 323 8.09 -22.43 2.85
C PHE A 323 8.95 -23.49 3.55
N GLY A 324 8.28 -24.43 4.23
CA GLY A 324 8.92 -25.52 5.00
C GLY A 324 9.37 -25.12 6.41
N GLY A 325 8.99 -23.94 6.90
CA GLY A 325 9.39 -23.45 8.23
C GLY A 325 8.57 -24.00 9.40
N ALA A 326 7.34 -24.52 9.15
CA ALA A 326 6.44 -25.02 10.20
C ALA A 326 5.44 -26.04 9.63
N ASP A 327 4.68 -26.69 10.52
CA ASP A 327 3.56 -27.59 10.17
C ASP A 327 2.34 -26.75 9.77
N GLU A 328 2.06 -26.71 8.46
CA GLU A 328 1.04 -25.87 7.87
C GLU A 328 -0.38 -26.32 8.22
N GLU A 329 -0.62 -27.63 8.37
CA GLU A 329 -1.94 -28.15 8.76
C GLU A 329 -2.33 -27.75 10.19
N LYS A 330 -1.39 -27.87 11.11
CA LYS A 330 -1.57 -27.38 12.49
C LYS A 330 -1.78 -25.87 12.52
N LEU A 331 -1.01 -25.12 11.70
CA LEU A 331 -1.08 -23.68 11.66
C LEU A 331 -2.43 -23.19 11.11
N VAL A 332 -2.98 -23.84 10.08
CA VAL A 332 -4.34 -23.52 9.56
C VAL A 332 -5.40 -23.73 10.64
N LYS A 333 -5.30 -24.79 11.44
CA LYS A 333 -6.25 -25.04 12.55
C LYS A 333 -6.11 -23.96 13.63
N ALA A 334 -4.89 -23.64 14.04
CA ALA A 334 -4.62 -22.58 15.01
C ALA A 334 -5.16 -21.22 14.55
N VAL A 335 -4.94 -20.87 13.27
CA VAL A 335 -5.46 -19.64 12.68
C VAL A 335 -6.98 -19.60 12.71
N ARG A 336 -7.66 -20.68 12.33
CA ARG A 336 -9.14 -20.74 12.39
C ARG A 336 -9.70 -20.67 13.82
N GLN A 337 -8.91 -21.02 14.83
CA GLN A 337 -9.31 -20.88 16.25
C GLN A 337 -9.09 -19.44 16.76
N CYS A 338 -8.05 -18.76 16.30
CA CYS A 338 -7.63 -17.47 16.84
C CYS A 338 -8.25 -16.27 16.11
N PHE A 339 -8.57 -16.39 14.81
CA PHE A 339 -8.97 -15.24 13.98
C PHE A 339 -10.40 -15.44 13.44
N GLY A 340 -11.21 -14.38 13.56
CA GLY A 340 -12.49 -14.29 12.90
C GLY A 340 -12.29 -13.98 11.42
N LEU A 341 -12.77 -14.86 10.54
CA LEU A 341 -12.50 -14.77 9.11
C LEU A 341 -13.71 -14.36 8.28
N THR A 342 -14.89 -14.20 8.87
CA THR A 342 -16.06 -13.67 8.14
C THR A 342 -15.89 -12.15 7.93
N PRO A 343 -16.47 -11.56 6.87
CA PRO A 343 -16.38 -10.13 6.62
C PRO A 343 -16.74 -9.26 7.82
N ASN A 344 -17.84 -9.59 8.52
CA ASN A 344 -18.28 -8.86 9.71
C ASN A 344 -17.26 -8.95 10.86
N GLN A 345 -16.72 -10.14 11.12
CA GLN A 345 -15.70 -10.32 12.16
C GLN A 345 -14.43 -9.52 11.87
N ILE A 346 -14.01 -9.45 10.60
CA ILE A 346 -12.86 -8.67 10.17
C ILE A 346 -13.11 -7.17 10.39
N ILE A 347 -14.29 -6.69 9.98
CA ILE A 347 -14.69 -5.28 10.14
C ILE A 347 -14.71 -4.88 11.63
N GLU A 348 -15.29 -5.73 12.47
CA GLU A 348 -15.36 -5.50 13.92
C GLU A 348 -13.96 -5.55 14.57
N HIS A 349 -13.15 -6.55 14.23
CA HIS A 349 -11.81 -6.74 14.82
C HIS A 349 -10.91 -5.53 14.60
N PHE A 350 -10.91 -4.96 13.39
CA PHE A 350 -10.07 -3.81 13.07
C PHE A 350 -10.79 -2.46 13.25
N ASP A 351 -12.09 -2.46 13.59
CA ASP A 351 -12.92 -1.25 13.62
C ASP A 351 -12.81 -0.45 12.31
N LEU A 352 -13.10 -1.14 11.19
CA LEU A 352 -12.87 -0.62 9.82
C LEU A 352 -13.93 0.40 9.36
N ARG A 353 -14.95 0.69 10.15
CA ARG A 353 -15.97 1.70 9.78
C ARG A 353 -15.56 3.13 10.13
N ARG A 354 -14.30 3.34 10.49
CA ARG A 354 -13.70 4.66 10.76
C ARG A 354 -13.04 5.25 9.52
N PRO A 355 -12.89 6.59 9.45
CA PRO A 355 -12.15 7.25 8.37
C PRO A 355 -10.63 7.11 8.59
N ILE A 356 -10.06 6.00 8.11
CA ILE A 356 -8.64 5.62 8.28
C ILE A 356 -7.94 5.29 6.96
N TYR A 357 -8.58 5.54 5.83
CA TYR A 357 -8.17 5.01 4.53
C TYR A 357 -7.31 5.98 3.71
N GLU A 358 -7.61 7.27 3.68
CA GLU A 358 -6.81 8.27 2.93
C GLU A 358 -5.33 8.22 3.32
N GLN A 359 -5.03 8.04 4.60
CA GLN A 359 -3.66 8.00 5.13
C GLN A 359 -2.84 6.78 4.69
N THR A 360 -3.49 5.72 4.21
CA THR A 360 -2.84 4.48 3.74
C THR A 360 -2.79 4.37 2.22
N SER A 361 -3.34 5.32 1.49
CA SER A 361 -3.47 5.30 0.03
C SER A 361 -2.15 5.48 -0.74
N ALA A 362 -1.05 5.84 -0.07
CA ALA A 362 0.27 6.00 -0.68
C ALA A 362 1.36 5.34 0.18
N TYR A 363 2.46 4.93 -0.46
CA TYR A 363 3.61 4.29 0.18
C TYR A 363 3.32 2.91 0.78
N GLY A 364 2.36 2.19 0.19
CA GLY A 364 1.94 0.85 0.60
C GLY A 364 0.91 0.84 1.73
N HIS A 365 0.00 -0.14 1.69
CA HIS A 365 -0.95 -0.40 2.76
C HIS A 365 -0.35 -1.23 3.90
N PHE A 366 0.83 -1.82 3.67
CA PHE A 366 1.57 -2.65 4.61
C PHE A 366 2.95 -2.07 4.89
N GLY A 367 3.47 -2.28 6.11
CA GLY A 367 4.82 -1.87 6.52
C GLY A 367 4.96 -0.45 7.08
N CYS A 368 3.97 0.43 6.97
CA CYS A 368 3.84 1.70 7.70
C CYS A 368 5.05 2.63 7.69
N VAL A 369 5.52 3.06 6.52
CA VAL A 369 6.65 4.00 6.41
C VAL A 369 6.31 5.43 6.86
N THR A 370 5.02 5.77 6.94
CA THR A 370 4.54 7.11 7.34
C THR A 370 4.55 7.34 8.85
N GLY A 371 4.79 6.28 9.64
CA GLY A 371 4.70 6.31 11.11
C GLY A 371 3.26 6.13 11.65
N ILE A 372 2.27 6.01 10.80
CA ILE A 372 0.89 5.69 11.16
C ILE A 372 0.71 4.19 11.11
N ILE A 373 0.42 3.55 12.25
CA ILE A 373 0.25 2.09 12.33
C ILE A 373 -1.24 1.77 12.20
N PRO A 374 -1.70 1.25 11.05
CA PRO A 374 -3.08 0.84 10.90
C PRO A 374 -3.36 -0.45 11.69
N PRO A 375 -4.63 -0.75 12.01
CA PRO A 375 -4.99 -1.89 12.87
C PRO A 375 -4.45 -3.24 12.39
N TRP A 376 -4.37 -3.46 11.09
CA TRP A 376 -3.88 -4.71 10.49
C TRP A 376 -2.36 -4.88 10.52
N GLU A 377 -1.62 -3.90 11.03
CA GLU A 377 -0.16 -3.98 11.21
C GLU A 377 0.25 -4.25 12.68
N LYS A 378 -0.70 -4.53 13.58
CA LYS A 378 -0.41 -4.94 14.94
C LYS A 378 0.08 -6.39 15.01
N THR A 379 0.82 -6.71 16.08
CA THR A 379 1.29 -8.07 16.41
C THR A 379 0.84 -8.44 17.84
N ASP A 380 -0.45 -8.36 18.09
CA ASP A 380 -1.09 -8.55 19.39
C ASP A 380 -1.77 -9.92 19.57
N MET A 381 -1.55 -10.86 18.62
CA MET A 381 -2.07 -12.23 18.65
C MET A 381 -0.96 -13.31 18.70
N ASP A 382 0.29 -12.92 18.76
CA ASP A 382 1.48 -13.77 18.73
C ASP A 382 1.45 -14.86 19.82
N GLU A 383 1.25 -14.48 21.09
CA GLU A 383 1.16 -15.43 22.20
C GLU A 383 -0.04 -16.40 22.09
N GLN A 384 -1.21 -15.88 21.67
CA GLN A 384 -2.42 -16.69 21.55
C GLN A 384 -2.25 -17.70 20.42
N LEU A 385 -1.71 -17.24 19.30
CA LEU A 385 -1.44 -18.08 18.13
C LEU A 385 -0.39 -19.16 18.44
N TRP A 386 0.71 -18.82 19.11
CA TRP A 386 1.72 -19.76 19.54
C TRP A 386 1.13 -20.86 20.44
N LYS A 387 0.32 -20.47 21.44
CA LYS A 387 -0.35 -21.42 22.34
C LYS A 387 -1.32 -22.34 21.59
N ALA A 388 -2.06 -21.83 20.61
CA ALA A 388 -2.97 -22.64 19.79
C ALA A 388 -2.17 -23.62 18.91
N TYR A 389 -1.12 -23.15 18.24
CA TYR A 389 -0.25 -23.98 17.39
C TYR A 389 0.44 -25.11 18.16
N CYS A 390 0.89 -24.87 19.40
CA CYS A 390 1.52 -25.90 20.23
C CYS A 390 0.55 -26.95 20.78
N ARG A 391 -0.75 -26.68 20.80
CA ARG A 391 -1.79 -27.63 21.26
C ARG A 391 -2.24 -28.61 20.18
N GLU A 392 -2.13 -28.23 18.91
CA GLU A 392 -2.43 -29.04 17.74
C GLU A 392 -1.30 -30.06 17.43
#